data_99482d7db62a98cdfc0d9e2164c0140c
#
_entry.id   99482d7db62a98cdfc0d9e2164c0140c
#
_cell.length_a   1.000
_cell.length_b   1.000
_cell.length_c   1.000
_cell.angle_alpha   90.00
_cell.angle_beta   90.00
_cell.angle_gamma   90.00
#
_symmetry.space_group_name_H-M   'P 1'
#
loop_
_entity.id
_entity.type
_entity.pdbx_description
1 polymer ?
#
loop_
_entity_poly.entity_id
_entity_poly.type
_entity_poly.pdbx_seq_one_letter_code
_entity_poly.pdbx_strand_id
1 'polypeptide(L)'
;MGKLISYPLSVIYYLLHKTTLIVFQAIQWFCFNLFGYKAHRKSVDAMFFFLVFNTYILGTRYKIENRHKLPTDVPLIIVANHQSMYDFTTFGWFFRKIHPLFIGKIELRKGWAGISYFLTHGGGELIDRKNPAQSLPALKKVAQHIEANKLPVVIFPEGTRSNTTSKTKPFKGKGLKILCEFAPSAYVVPITINNSWKMTKWGSFPLGIGNKIIFTIHDPIPVKEYSLQEIFEKTEQTIIKAILP
;
A
#
# COMPACT_ATOMS: atom_id res chain seq x y z
N MET A 1 8.43 6.93 -30.16
CA MET A 1 6.96 7.15 -30.26
C MET A 1 6.24 7.03 -28.91
N GLY A 2 6.39 6.00 -28.11
CA GLY A 2 5.63 5.84 -26.88
C GLY A 2 5.76 6.98 -25.84
N LYS A 3 6.94 7.58 -25.69
CA LYS A 3 7.14 8.72 -24.78
C LYS A 3 6.39 9.97 -25.25
N LEU A 4 6.30 10.23 -26.56
CA LEU A 4 5.57 11.39 -27.10
C LEU A 4 4.06 11.28 -26.84
N ILE A 5 3.47 10.12 -27.10
CA ILE A 5 2.05 9.85 -26.82
C ILE A 5 1.75 9.95 -25.33
N SER A 6 2.72 9.64 -24.49
CA SER A 6 2.58 9.66 -23.04
C SER A 6 2.36 11.07 -22.46
N TYR A 7 2.83 12.15 -23.13
CA TYR A 7 2.65 13.52 -22.63
C TYR A 7 1.17 13.92 -22.52
N PRO A 8 0.37 13.90 -23.58
CA PRO A 8 -1.05 14.28 -23.48
C PRO A 8 -1.84 13.34 -22.57
N LEU A 9 -1.57 12.03 -22.60
CA LEU A 9 -2.22 11.07 -21.72
C LEU A 9 -1.90 11.34 -20.24
N SER A 10 -0.67 11.74 -19.95
CA SER A 10 -0.28 12.09 -18.58
C SER A 10 -0.96 13.35 -18.07
N VAL A 11 -1.15 14.36 -18.95
CA VAL A 11 -1.91 15.57 -18.58
C VAL A 11 -3.35 15.19 -18.21
N ILE A 12 -4.03 14.42 -19.06
CA ILE A 12 -5.41 13.97 -18.79
C ILE A 12 -5.45 13.16 -17.49
N TYR A 13 -4.51 12.22 -17.32
CA TYR A 13 -4.41 11.43 -16.10
C TYR A 13 -4.27 12.31 -14.84
N TYR A 14 -3.34 13.26 -14.84
CA TYR A 14 -3.12 14.12 -13.68
C TYR A 14 -4.31 15.02 -13.34
N LEU A 15 -5.01 15.52 -14.36
CA LEU A 15 -6.26 16.28 -14.17
C LEU A 15 -7.31 15.40 -13.47
N LEU A 16 -7.57 14.20 -13.99
CA LEU A 16 -8.52 13.27 -13.41
C LEU A 16 -8.10 12.81 -12.01
N HIS A 17 -6.82 12.49 -11.83
CA HIS A 17 -6.28 12.07 -10.53
C HIS A 17 -6.45 13.18 -9.47
N LYS A 18 -6.07 14.40 -9.80
CA LYS A 18 -6.21 15.55 -8.90
C LYS A 18 -7.68 15.86 -8.60
N THR A 19 -8.53 15.86 -9.61
CA THR A 19 -9.99 16.05 -9.44
C THR A 19 -10.58 14.99 -8.53
N THR A 20 -10.23 13.71 -8.75
CA THR A 20 -10.66 12.61 -7.87
C THR A 20 -10.27 12.88 -6.42
N LEU A 21 -9.04 13.25 -6.15
CA LEU A 21 -8.58 13.50 -4.77
C LEU A 21 -9.35 14.66 -4.11
N ILE A 22 -9.59 15.77 -4.85
CA ILE A 22 -10.29 16.94 -4.33
C ILE A 22 -11.77 16.61 -4.06
N VAL A 23 -12.45 15.99 -5.01
CA VAL A 23 -13.86 15.60 -4.89
C VAL A 23 -14.05 14.63 -3.73
N PHE A 24 -13.19 13.62 -3.63
CA PHE A 24 -13.28 12.64 -2.55
C PHE A 24 -12.82 13.18 -1.19
N GLN A 25 -12.08 14.27 -1.13
CA GLN A 25 -11.86 14.98 0.14
C GLN A 25 -13.19 15.47 0.73
N ALA A 26 -14.02 16.11 -0.08
CA ALA A 26 -15.34 16.59 0.34
C ALA A 26 -16.29 15.42 0.67
N ILE A 27 -16.38 14.42 -0.24
CA ILE A 27 -17.24 13.24 -0.05
C ILE A 27 -16.88 12.50 1.25
N GLN A 28 -15.60 12.27 1.52
CA GLN A 28 -15.15 11.61 2.74
C GLN A 28 -15.54 12.41 4.00
N TRP A 29 -15.36 13.73 3.95
CA TRP A 29 -15.77 14.60 5.05
C TRP A 29 -17.27 14.49 5.33
N PHE A 30 -18.11 14.62 4.30
CA PHE A 30 -19.57 14.45 4.43
C PHE A 30 -19.94 13.07 4.96
N CYS A 31 -19.40 12.01 4.36
CA CYS A 31 -19.67 10.65 4.78
C CYS A 31 -19.32 10.40 6.24
N PHE A 32 -18.14 10.88 6.68
CA PHE A 32 -17.68 10.69 8.05
C PHE A 32 -18.54 11.45 9.07
N ASN A 33 -18.79 12.73 8.81
CA ASN A 33 -19.46 13.60 9.79
C ASN A 33 -20.97 13.41 9.86
N LEU A 34 -21.63 13.03 8.75
CA LEU A 34 -23.10 12.85 8.72
C LEU A 34 -23.55 11.39 8.88
N PHE A 35 -22.74 10.44 8.38
CA PHE A 35 -23.14 9.03 8.31
C PHE A 35 -22.16 8.08 9.02
N GLY A 36 -21.09 8.63 9.61
CA GLY A 36 -20.13 7.90 10.41
C GLY A 36 -19.14 7.04 9.62
N TYR A 37 -18.37 6.24 10.36
CA TYR A 37 -17.21 5.51 9.83
C TYR A 37 -17.53 4.53 8.69
N LYS A 38 -18.68 3.82 8.74
CA LYS A 38 -19.06 2.86 7.69
C LYS A 38 -19.28 3.54 6.34
N ALA A 39 -19.89 4.72 6.32
CA ALA A 39 -20.10 5.51 5.10
C ALA A 39 -18.78 6.09 4.59
N HIS A 40 -17.95 6.64 5.49
CA HIS A 40 -16.59 7.09 5.17
C HIS A 40 -15.80 5.99 4.48
N ARG A 41 -15.83 4.77 5.01
CA ARG A 41 -15.11 3.66 4.44
C ARG A 41 -15.54 3.33 3.00
N LYS A 42 -16.85 3.32 2.71
CA LYS A 42 -17.36 3.14 1.34
C LYS A 42 -16.89 4.26 0.40
N SER A 43 -16.84 5.50 0.90
CA SER A 43 -16.33 6.63 0.11
C SER A 43 -14.82 6.50 -0.18
N VAL A 44 -14.04 5.96 0.75
CA VAL A 44 -12.62 5.62 0.53
C VAL A 44 -12.46 4.53 -0.52
N ASP A 45 -13.26 3.47 -0.47
CA ASP A 45 -13.23 2.41 -1.49
C ASP A 45 -13.55 2.97 -2.88
N ALA A 46 -14.54 3.85 -2.98
CA ALA A 46 -14.87 4.54 -4.22
C ALA A 46 -13.72 5.46 -4.69
N MET A 47 -13.07 6.19 -3.80
CA MET A 47 -11.88 6.97 -4.14
C MET A 47 -10.78 6.09 -4.72
N PHE A 48 -10.46 4.97 -4.09
CA PHE A 48 -9.43 4.05 -4.60
C PHE A 48 -9.83 3.44 -5.94
N PHE A 49 -11.12 3.14 -6.15
CA PHE A 49 -11.62 2.71 -7.45
C PHE A 49 -11.27 3.74 -8.54
N PHE A 50 -11.65 5.01 -8.36
CA PHE A 50 -11.39 6.04 -9.35
C PHE A 50 -9.89 6.32 -9.53
N LEU A 51 -9.08 6.29 -8.47
CA LEU A 51 -7.63 6.46 -8.57
C LEU A 51 -6.97 5.35 -9.42
N VAL A 52 -7.42 4.11 -9.26
CA VAL A 52 -6.96 2.98 -10.09
C VAL A 52 -7.55 3.08 -11.50
N PHE A 53 -8.85 3.39 -11.62
CA PHE A 53 -9.54 3.50 -12.91
C PHE A 53 -8.89 4.55 -13.82
N ASN A 54 -8.50 5.70 -13.28
CA ASN A 54 -7.83 6.75 -14.03
C ASN A 54 -6.52 6.27 -14.69
N THR A 55 -5.84 5.27 -14.12
CA THR A 55 -4.60 4.73 -14.71
C THR A 55 -4.84 3.94 -16.00
N TYR A 56 -6.08 3.50 -16.27
CA TYR A 56 -6.41 2.81 -17.53
C TYR A 56 -6.27 3.73 -18.75
N ILE A 57 -6.36 5.07 -18.58
CA ILE A 57 -6.07 6.05 -19.64
C ILE A 57 -4.62 5.91 -20.13
N LEU A 58 -3.72 5.54 -19.22
CA LEU A 58 -2.32 5.26 -19.54
C LEU A 58 -2.13 3.83 -20.11
N GLY A 59 -3.20 3.07 -20.36
CA GLY A 59 -3.14 1.67 -20.76
C GLY A 59 -2.61 0.74 -19.67
N THR A 60 -2.60 1.16 -18.40
CA THR A 60 -2.14 0.35 -17.27
C THR A 60 -3.14 -0.78 -17.02
N ARG A 61 -2.63 -1.99 -16.81
CA ARG A 61 -3.42 -3.18 -16.48
C ARG A 61 -2.91 -3.76 -15.16
N TYR A 62 -3.80 -4.43 -14.43
CA TYR A 62 -3.47 -5.03 -13.14
C TYR A 62 -3.75 -6.53 -13.15
N LYS A 63 -2.88 -7.30 -12.50
CA LYS A 63 -3.07 -8.72 -12.22
C LYS A 63 -2.77 -8.98 -10.76
N ILE A 64 -3.71 -9.61 -10.07
CA ILE A 64 -3.53 -10.06 -8.68
C ILE A 64 -3.50 -11.58 -8.71
N GLU A 65 -2.34 -12.15 -8.42
CA GLU A 65 -2.10 -13.58 -8.45
C GLU A 65 -2.23 -14.19 -7.06
N ASN A 66 -2.69 -15.44 -6.99
CA ASN A 66 -2.78 -16.26 -5.78
C ASN A 66 -3.63 -15.64 -4.65
N ARG A 67 -4.67 -14.89 -4.99
CA ARG A 67 -5.55 -14.25 -3.98
C ARG A 67 -6.16 -15.24 -2.98
N HIS A 68 -6.37 -16.51 -3.39
CA HIS A 68 -6.86 -17.58 -2.54
C HIS A 68 -5.93 -17.94 -1.37
N LYS A 69 -4.66 -17.52 -1.43
CA LYS A 69 -3.69 -17.74 -0.35
C LYS A 69 -3.85 -16.78 0.84
N LEU A 70 -4.69 -15.74 0.74
CA LEU A 70 -4.91 -14.83 1.86
C LEU A 70 -5.72 -15.54 2.96
N PRO A 71 -5.18 -15.68 4.18
CA PRO A 71 -5.93 -16.20 5.31
C PRO A 71 -7.11 -15.28 5.69
N THR A 72 -8.15 -15.87 6.24
CA THR A 72 -9.34 -15.17 6.73
C THR A 72 -9.44 -15.28 8.25
N ASP A 73 -10.14 -14.34 8.88
CA ASP A 73 -10.43 -14.31 10.31
C ASP A 73 -9.19 -14.34 11.24
N VAL A 74 -8.07 -13.87 10.74
CA VAL A 74 -6.81 -13.74 11.46
C VAL A 74 -6.18 -12.38 11.19
N PRO A 75 -5.32 -11.85 12.10
CA PRO A 75 -4.54 -10.66 11.81
C PRO A 75 -3.56 -10.93 10.66
N LEU A 76 -3.40 -9.97 9.75
CA LEU A 76 -2.44 -10.09 8.65
C LEU A 76 -1.41 -8.96 8.67
N ILE A 77 -0.15 -9.31 8.52
CA ILE A 77 0.94 -8.37 8.29
C ILE A 77 1.37 -8.54 6.82
N ILE A 78 0.80 -7.73 5.94
CA ILE A 78 1.13 -7.75 4.52
C ILE A 78 2.43 -6.98 4.30
N VAL A 79 3.43 -7.67 3.81
CA VAL A 79 4.76 -7.12 3.52
C VAL A 79 4.98 -7.10 2.02
N ALA A 80 5.25 -5.92 1.46
CA ALA A 80 5.48 -5.79 0.02
C ALA A 80 6.69 -4.92 -0.29
N ASN A 81 7.36 -5.18 -1.42
CA ASN A 81 8.31 -4.23 -1.99
C ASN A 81 7.58 -2.97 -2.49
N HIS A 82 8.31 -1.85 -2.63
CA HIS A 82 7.69 -0.55 -2.93
C HIS A 82 8.32 0.09 -4.17
N GLN A 83 7.67 -0.05 -5.31
CA GLN A 83 8.18 0.42 -6.59
C GLN A 83 7.68 1.82 -6.98
N SER A 84 6.44 2.17 -6.63
CA SER A 84 5.86 3.46 -7.01
C SER A 84 4.80 3.96 -6.02
N MET A 85 4.36 5.21 -6.18
CA MET A 85 3.24 5.75 -5.39
C MET A 85 1.90 5.03 -5.68
N TYR A 86 1.80 4.36 -6.81
CA TYR A 86 0.58 3.66 -7.23
C TYR A 86 0.36 2.33 -6.50
N ASP A 87 1.38 1.79 -5.84
CA ASP A 87 1.28 0.57 -5.03
C ASP A 87 0.23 0.72 -3.93
N PHE A 88 0.23 1.87 -3.25
CA PHE A 88 -0.73 2.19 -2.19
C PHE A 88 -2.18 2.20 -2.69
N THR A 89 -2.47 2.86 -3.82
CA THR A 89 -3.82 2.94 -4.38
C THR A 89 -4.29 1.59 -4.89
N THR A 90 -3.36 0.79 -5.42
CA THR A 90 -3.64 -0.58 -5.86
C THR A 90 -4.03 -1.48 -4.69
N PHE A 91 -3.32 -1.41 -3.57
CA PHE A 91 -3.73 -2.11 -2.33
C PHE A 91 -5.10 -1.63 -1.87
N GLY A 92 -5.33 -0.33 -1.81
CA GLY A 92 -6.59 0.25 -1.38
C GLY A 92 -7.79 -0.31 -2.15
N TRP A 93 -7.68 -0.45 -3.47
CA TRP A 93 -8.78 -0.96 -4.30
C TRP A 93 -8.87 -2.48 -4.34
N PHE A 94 -7.79 -3.15 -4.72
CA PHE A 94 -7.86 -4.61 -4.96
C PHE A 94 -7.95 -5.44 -3.68
N PHE A 95 -7.52 -4.90 -2.54
CA PHE A 95 -7.62 -5.56 -1.24
C PHE A 95 -8.72 -4.96 -0.32
N ARG A 96 -9.59 -4.09 -0.84
CA ARG A 96 -10.64 -3.40 -0.06
C ARG A 96 -11.53 -4.32 0.75
N LYS A 97 -11.76 -5.56 0.30
CA LYS A 97 -12.62 -6.52 1.02
C LYS A 97 -12.08 -6.91 2.40
N ILE A 98 -10.76 -6.92 2.56
CA ILE A 98 -10.12 -7.19 3.85
C ILE A 98 -9.75 -5.91 4.61
N HIS A 99 -9.99 -4.76 4.01
CA HIS A 99 -9.84 -3.45 4.64
C HIS A 99 -8.46 -3.18 5.25
N PRO A 100 -7.37 -3.18 4.47
CA PRO A 100 -6.04 -3.04 5.01
C PRO A 100 -5.79 -1.65 5.61
N LEU A 101 -5.15 -1.64 6.77
CA LEU A 101 -4.55 -0.45 7.36
C LEU A 101 -3.20 -0.18 6.70
N PHE A 102 -2.76 1.08 6.68
CA PHE A 102 -1.49 1.46 6.09
C PHE A 102 -0.57 2.15 7.08
N ILE A 103 0.70 1.76 7.07
CA ILE A 103 1.75 2.49 7.79
C ILE A 103 2.33 3.54 6.84
N GLY A 104 1.86 4.78 7.00
CA GLY A 104 2.25 5.92 6.18
C GLY A 104 3.36 6.77 6.79
N LYS A 105 3.93 7.68 5.99
CA LYS A 105 4.84 8.71 6.49
C LYS A 105 4.06 9.82 7.17
N ILE A 106 4.63 10.41 8.24
CA ILE A 106 4.02 11.50 8.99
C ILE A 106 3.69 12.72 8.11
N GLU A 107 4.49 12.95 7.06
CA GLU A 107 4.29 14.04 6.12
C GLU A 107 2.98 13.91 5.31
N LEU A 108 2.42 12.70 5.22
CA LEU A 108 1.12 12.47 4.57
C LEU A 108 -0.07 12.93 5.41
N ARG A 109 0.17 13.41 6.65
CA ARG A 109 -0.90 13.94 7.51
C ARG A 109 -1.60 15.15 6.89
N LYS A 110 -0.89 15.94 6.10
CA LYS A 110 -1.39 17.16 5.44
C LYS A 110 -0.91 17.23 4.00
N GLY A 111 -1.62 18.00 3.17
CA GLY A 111 -1.19 18.36 1.83
C GLY A 111 -1.65 17.42 0.70
N TRP A 112 -2.24 16.28 1.02
CA TRP A 112 -2.73 15.31 0.02
C TRP A 112 -4.25 15.13 0.16
N ALA A 113 -5.03 15.94 -0.57
CA ALA A 113 -6.48 15.85 -0.54
C ALA A 113 -6.97 14.38 -0.66
N GLY A 114 -8.01 14.02 0.06
CA GLY A 114 -8.55 12.66 0.11
C GLY A 114 -7.66 11.65 0.84
N ILE A 115 -6.36 11.59 0.50
CA ILE A 115 -5.42 10.63 1.11
C ILE A 115 -5.11 11.02 2.56
N SER A 116 -4.81 12.31 2.83
CA SER A 116 -4.55 12.77 4.19
C SER A 116 -5.76 12.54 5.09
N TYR A 117 -6.96 12.81 4.57
CA TYR A 117 -8.21 12.58 5.32
C TYR A 117 -8.40 11.10 5.64
N PHE A 118 -8.27 10.23 4.64
CA PHE A 118 -8.32 8.78 4.83
C PHE A 118 -7.34 8.30 5.91
N LEU A 119 -6.05 8.65 5.79
CA LEU A 119 -5.01 8.19 6.70
C LEU A 119 -5.21 8.68 8.14
N THR A 120 -5.82 9.84 8.35
CA THR A 120 -6.09 10.41 9.69
C THR A 120 -7.41 9.96 10.30
N HIS A 121 -8.33 9.35 9.50
CA HIS A 121 -9.65 8.92 9.96
C HIS A 121 -9.86 7.39 9.86
N GLY A 122 -8.84 6.62 10.23
CA GLY A 122 -8.94 5.16 10.34
C GLY A 122 -8.31 4.36 9.22
N GLY A 123 -7.58 5.02 8.29
CA GLY A 123 -6.88 4.33 7.19
C GLY A 123 -5.54 3.72 7.57
N GLY A 124 -5.05 3.97 8.79
CA GLY A 124 -3.77 3.46 9.25
C GLY A 124 -3.10 4.33 10.30
N GLU A 125 -1.79 4.21 10.40
CA GLU A 125 -0.98 4.98 11.35
C GLU A 125 0.14 5.72 10.61
N LEU A 126 0.42 6.95 11.04
CA LEU A 126 1.44 7.80 10.45
C LEU A 126 2.68 7.84 11.34
N ILE A 127 3.82 7.45 10.80
CA ILE A 127 5.07 7.36 11.53
C ILE A 127 6.13 8.33 10.99
N ASP A 128 6.86 8.95 11.90
CA ASP A 128 8.11 9.63 11.59
C ASP A 128 9.25 8.60 11.60
N ARG A 129 9.70 8.23 10.41
CA ARG A 129 10.74 7.22 10.21
C ARG A 129 12.12 7.65 10.71
N LYS A 130 12.31 8.94 10.98
CA LYS A 130 13.54 9.52 11.53
C LYS A 130 13.51 9.63 13.05
N ASN A 131 12.31 9.49 13.65
CA ASN A 131 12.11 9.61 15.08
C ASN A 131 11.63 8.26 15.68
N PRO A 132 12.54 7.41 16.19
CA PRO A 132 12.19 6.15 16.81
C PRO A 132 11.27 6.30 18.04
N ALA A 133 11.39 7.39 18.80
CA ALA A 133 10.56 7.65 19.98
C ALA A 133 9.07 7.83 19.60
N GLN A 134 8.77 8.33 18.38
CA GLN A 134 7.41 8.41 17.87
C GLN A 134 6.98 7.14 17.14
N SER A 135 7.87 6.59 16.29
CA SER A 135 7.48 5.50 15.38
C SER A 135 7.31 4.15 16.08
N LEU A 136 8.09 3.83 17.12
CA LEU A 136 8.01 2.54 17.79
C LEU A 136 6.71 2.36 18.57
N PRO A 137 6.27 3.31 19.43
CA PRO A 137 4.97 3.22 20.10
C PRO A 137 3.80 3.17 19.10
N ALA A 138 3.88 3.93 17.99
CA ALA A 138 2.86 3.91 16.96
C ALA A 138 2.74 2.53 16.29
N LEU A 139 3.86 1.89 15.94
CA LEU A 139 3.88 0.53 15.39
C LEU A 139 3.34 -0.50 16.38
N LYS A 140 3.70 -0.40 17.66
CA LYS A 140 3.16 -1.26 18.72
C LYS A 140 1.64 -1.13 18.81
N LYS A 141 1.12 0.10 18.82
CA LYS A 141 -0.33 0.37 18.84
C LYS A 141 -1.05 -0.27 17.64
N VAL A 142 -0.49 -0.15 16.44
CA VAL A 142 -1.05 -0.80 15.24
C VAL A 142 -1.04 -2.32 15.40
N ALA A 143 0.07 -2.90 15.87
CA ALA A 143 0.17 -4.34 16.05
C ALA A 143 -0.88 -4.88 17.03
N GLN A 144 -1.04 -4.23 18.19
CA GLN A 144 -2.08 -4.57 19.16
C GLN A 144 -3.49 -4.40 18.58
N HIS A 145 -3.71 -3.36 17.75
CA HIS A 145 -5.00 -3.13 17.13
C HIS A 145 -5.36 -4.20 16.10
N ILE A 146 -4.42 -4.60 15.23
CA ILE A 146 -4.66 -5.67 14.25
C ILE A 146 -4.85 -7.02 14.94
N GLU A 147 -4.11 -7.30 16.01
CA GLU A 147 -4.25 -8.52 16.80
C GLU A 147 -5.65 -8.63 17.43
N ALA A 148 -6.10 -7.58 18.10
CA ALA A 148 -7.40 -7.58 18.80
C ALA A 148 -8.60 -7.64 17.85
N ASN A 149 -8.48 -7.07 16.64
CA ASN A 149 -9.59 -6.92 15.69
C ASN A 149 -9.47 -7.79 14.43
N LYS A 150 -8.45 -8.65 14.35
CA LYS A 150 -8.17 -9.52 13.19
C LYS A 150 -8.09 -8.73 11.87
N LEU A 151 -7.41 -7.59 11.91
CA LEU A 151 -7.29 -6.68 10.77
C LEU A 151 -5.97 -6.90 10.02
N PRO A 152 -5.92 -6.60 8.72
CA PRO A 152 -4.68 -6.56 7.97
C PRO A 152 -4.01 -5.19 8.07
N VAL A 153 -2.67 -5.18 8.09
CA VAL A 153 -1.84 -3.99 7.92
C VAL A 153 -0.85 -4.18 6.78
N VAL A 154 -0.64 -3.14 5.97
CA VAL A 154 0.36 -3.14 4.89
C VAL A 154 1.58 -2.35 5.32
N ILE A 155 2.76 -2.98 5.18
CA ILE A 155 4.05 -2.34 5.42
C ILE A 155 4.97 -2.52 4.21
N PHE A 156 5.71 -1.44 3.87
CA PHE A 156 6.78 -1.45 2.88
C PHE A 156 8.13 -1.34 3.59
N PRO A 157 8.85 -2.45 3.81
CA PRO A 157 10.04 -2.47 4.66
C PRO A 157 11.23 -1.69 4.09
N GLU A 158 11.25 -1.40 2.79
CA GLU A 158 12.24 -0.52 2.17
C GLU A 158 12.20 0.90 2.75
N GLY A 159 11.06 1.32 3.26
CA GLY A 159 10.85 2.67 3.80
C GLY A 159 10.84 3.78 2.76
N THR A 160 11.07 3.49 1.49
CA THR A 160 11.02 4.43 0.36
C THR A 160 10.83 3.65 -0.94
N ARG A 161 10.42 4.33 -2.00
CA ARG A 161 10.15 3.74 -3.32
C ARG A 161 11.42 3.60 -4.15
N SER A 162 11.48 2.59 -5.03
CA SER A 162 12.53 2.46 -6.05
C SER A 162 12.31 3.42 -7.23
N ASN A 163 11.05 3.71 -7.58
CA ASN A 163 10.55 4.66 -8.59
C ASN A 163 10.93 4.38 -10.05
N THR A 164 12.20 4.09 -10.35
CA THR A 164 12.70 4.03 -11.74
C THR A 164 13.33 2.70 -12.10
N THR A 165 13.27 1.72 -11.22
CA THR A 165 13.89 0.41 -11.39
C THR A 165 13.07 -0.69 -10.72
N SER A 166 13.23 -1.94 -11.21
CA SER A 166 12.68 -3.13 -10.54
C SER A 166 13.43 -3.47 -9.26
N LYS A 167 14.69 -3.05 -9.09
CA LYS A 167 15.52 -3.38 -7.93
C LYS A 167 14.92 -2.84 -6.64
N THR A 168 14.81 -3.71 -5.64
CA THR A 168 14.42 -3.31 -4.28
C THR A 168 15.57 -2.62 -3.56
N LYS A 169 15.21 -1.79 -2.58
CA LYS A 169 16.16 -1.32 -1.58
C LYS A 169 16.24 -2.34 -0.43
N PRO A 170 17.32 -2.35 0.35
CA PRO A 170 17.42 -3.23 1.51
C PRO A 170 16.21 -3.09 2.44
N PHE A 171 15.69 -4.21 2.90
CA PHE A 171 14.57 -4.23 3.82
C PHE A 171 15.02 -3.84 5.23
N LYS A 172 14.22 -3.02 5.91
CA LYS A 172 14.41 -2.63 7.30
C LYS A 172 13.55 -3.51 8.19
N GLY A 173 14.18 -4.44 8.91
CA GLY A 173 13.47 -5.45 9.71
C GLY A 173 12.76 -4.91 10.94
N LYS A 174 13.17 -3.76 11.49
CA LYS A 174 12.69 -3.27 12.79
C LYS A 174 11.17 -3.11 12.85
N GLY A 175 10.56 -2.54 11.81
CA GLY A 175 9.10 -2.36 11.77
C GLY A 175 8.34 -3.69 11.71
N LEU A 176 8.79 -4.62 10.88
CA LEU A 176 8.19 -5.95 10.79
C LEU A 176 8.32 -6.72 12.11
N LYS A 177 9.51 -6.69 12.74
CA LYS A 177 9.75 -7.36 14.02
C LYS A 177 8.81 -6.88 15.13
N ILE A 178 8.58 -5.56 15.23
CA ILE A 178 7.62 -5.00 16.19
C ILE A 178 6.19 -5.46 15.89
N LEU A 179 5.78 -5.45 14.62
CA LEU A 179 4.45 -5.92 14.26
C LEU A 179 4.25 -7.39 14.66
N CYS A 180 5.23 -8.26 14.39
CA CYS A 180 5.18 -9.67 14.76
C CYS A 180 5.20 -9.87 16.29
N GLU A 181 6.02 -9.10 17.01
CA GLU A 181 6.13 -9.20 18.47
C GLU A 181 4.81 -8.90 19.19
N PHE A 182 4.06 -7.89 18.70
CA PHE A 182 2.81 -7.45 19.33
C PHE A 182 1.53 -7.94 18.62
N ALA A 183 1.69 -8.78 17.57
CA ALA A 183 0.60 -9.49 16.91
C ALA A 183 0.99 -10.97 16.71
N PRO A 184 1.14 -11.76 17.80
CA PRO A 184 1.66 -13.12 17.72
C PRO A 184 0.75 -14.13 17.02
N SER A 185 -0.55 -13.88 16.94
CA SER A 185 -1.48 -14.74 16.17
C SER A 185 -1.54 -14.39 14.68
N ALA A 186 -0.80 -13.37 14.24
CA ALA A 186 -0.81 -12.90 12.87
C ALA A 186 -0.11 -13.87 11.90
N TYR A 187 -0.48 -13.71 10.64
CA TYR A 187 0.28 -14.26 9.51
C TYR A 187 0.99 -13.13 8.77
N VAL A 188 2.27 -13.30 8.53
CA VAL A 188 3.00 -12.44 7.58
C VAL A 188 2.72 -12.94 6.17
N VAL A 189 2.21 -12.05 5.32
CA VAL A 189 1.89 -12.36 3.92
C VAL A 189 2.83 -11.57 3.01
N PRO A 190 3.86 -12.23 2.45
CA PRO A 190 4.73 -11.59 1.47
C PRO A 190 3.97 -11.34 0.17
N ILE A 191 4.10 -10.15 -0.40
CA ILE A 191 3.54 -9.79 -1.71
C ILE A 191 4.61 -9.16 -2.57
N THR A 192 4.86 -9.73 -3.75
CA THR A 192 5.78 -9.13 -4.73
C THR A 192 5.02 -8.25 -5.69
N ILE A 193 5.44 -6.98 -5.81
CA ILE A 193 4.93 -6.03 -6.78
C ILE A 193 5.92 -5.92 -7.93
N ASN A 194 5.43 -6.19 -9.13
CA ASN A 194 6.22 -6.14 -10.36
C ASN A 194 5.67 -5.08 -11.32
N ASN A 195 6.59 -4.39 -12.01
CA ASN A 195 6.34 -3.42 -13.06
C ASN A 195 5.65 -2.10 -12.63
N SER A 196 5.36 -1.89 -11.35
CA SER A 196 4.74 -0.64 -10.90
C SER A 196 5.69 0.57 -11.09
N TRP A 197 7.02 0.35 -10.99
CA TRP A 197 8.03 1.36 -11.29
C TRP A 197 7.95 1.88 -12.73
N LYS A 198 7.46 1.07 -13.67
CA LYS A 198 7.31 1.46 -15.09
C LYS A 198 6.34 2.62 -15.29
N MET A 199 5.45 2.88 -14.33
CA MET A 199 4.61 4.09 -14.32
C MET A 199 5.44 5.37 -14.23
N THR A 200 6.58 5.32 -13.54
CA THR A 200 7.46 6.47 -13.30
C THR A 200 8.85 6.30 -13.92
N LYS A 201 8.98 5.41 -14.90
CA LYS A 201 10.28 5.11 -15.56
C LYS A 201 10.97 6.31 -16.20
N TRP A 202 10.23 7.35 -16.54
CA TRP A 202 10.73 8.61 -17.10
C TRP A 202 10.69 9.77 -16.09
N GLY A 203 10.51 9.47 -14.79
CA GLY A 203 10.28 10.43 -13.74
C GLY A 203 8.81 10.63 -13.42
N SER A 204 8.47 11.75 -12.78
CA SER A 204 7.08 12.08 -12.44
C SER A 204 6.25 12.51 -13.64
N PHE A 205 6.88 12.97 -14.74
CA PHE A 205 6.22 13.41 -15.96
C PHE A 205 7.15 13.27 -17.17
N PRO A 206 6.69 12.72 -18.32
CA PRO A 206 5.42 12.02 -18.47
C PRO A 206 5.43 10.64 -17.82
N LEU A 207 4.26 10.08 -17.55
CA LEU A 207 4.11 8.75 -16.97
C LEU A 207 4.32 7.64 -18.03
N GLY A 208 4.75 6.47 -17.57
CA GLY A 208 4.85 5.30 -18.42
C GLY A 208 3.47 4.78 -18.84
N ILE A 209 3.36 4.37 -20.10
CA ILE A 209 2.13 3.83 -20.70
C ILE A 209 2.23 2.34 -21.01
N GLY A 210 1.07 1.66 -21.10
CA GLY A 210 0.96 0.26 -21.47
C GLY A 210 1.49 -0.73 -20.44
N ASN A 211 1.59 -0.34 -19.18
CA ASN A 211 2.20 -1.17 -18.12
C ASN A 211 1.24 -2.27 -17.67
N LYS A 212 1.78 -3.46 -17.37
CA LYS A 212 1.07 -4.54 -16.68
C LYS A 212 1.67 -4.70 -15.29
N ILE A 213 0.99 -4.19 -14.29
CA ILE A 213 1.39 -4.28 -12.89
C ILE A 213 0.88 -5.60 -12.31
N ILE A 214 1.75 -6.34 -11.63
CA ILE A 214 1.44 -7.66 -11.10
C ILE A 214 1.71 -7.65 -9.60
N PHE A 215 0.71 -8.10 -8.83
CA PHE A 215 0.82 -8.36 -7.40
C PHE A 215 0.73 -9.88 -7.20
N THR A 216 1.83 -10.50 -6.80
CA THR A 216 1.88 -11.93 -6.52
C THR A 216 1.86 -12.16 -5.02
N ILE A 217 0.81 -12.81 -4.53
CA ILE A 217 0.65 -13.17 -3.12
C ILE A 217 1.35 -14.51 -2.90
N HIS A 218 2.27 -14.55 -1.94
CA HIS A 218 3.01 -15.76 -1.58
C HIS A 218 2.38 -16.47 -0.38
N ASP A 219 2.94 -17.65 -0.02
CA ASP A 219 2.44 -18.43 1.09
C ASP A 219 2.58 -17.66 2.41
N PRO A 220 1.51 -17.61 3.22
CA PRO A 220 1.53 -16.95 4.51
C PRO A 220 2.47 -17.64 5.49
N ILE A 221 3.16 -16.85 6.30
CA ILE A 221 4.10 -17.30 7.33
C ILE A 221 3.46 -17.06 8.69
N PRO A 222 3.05 -18.09 9.45
CA PRO A 222 2.47 -17.91 10.79
C PRO A 222 3.54 -17.40 11.76
N VAL A 223 3.25 -16.28 12.44
CA VAL A 223 4.21 -15.62 13.34
C VAL A 223 4.64 -16.52 14.49
N LYS A 224 3.71 -17.31 15.04
CA LYS A 224 3.97 -18.20 16.18
C LYS A 224 4.91 -19.39 15.90
N GLU A 225 5.17 -19.72 14.62
CA GLU A 225 5.92 -20.92 14.25
C GLU A 225 7.39 -20.63 13.94
N TYR A 226 7.78 -19.37 13.86
CA TYR A 226 9.12 -18.96 13.46
C TYR A 226 9.66 -17.86 14.36
N SER A 227 10.98 -17.80 14.50
CA SER A 227 11.63 -16.65 15.12
C SER A 227 11.47 -15.37 14.30
N LEU A 228 11.54 -14.21 14.94
CA LEU A 228 11.44 -12.91 14.25
C LEU A 228 12.49 -12.73 13.16
N GLN A 229 13.65 -13.36 13.31
CA GLN A 229 14.71 -13.30 12.30
C GLN A 229 14.37 -14.17 11.09
N GLU A 230 13.91 -15.40 11.32
CA GLU A 230 13.49 -16.31 10.24
C GLU A 230 12.31 -15.73 9.43
N ILE A 231 11.33 -15.13 10.10
CA ILE A 231 10.21 -14.45 9.43
C ILE A 231 10.73 -13.35 8.51
N PHE A 232 11.66 -12.52 9.00
CA PHE A 232 12.23 -11.44 8.21
C PHE A 232 12.97 -11.97 6.98
N GLU A 233 13.86 -12.94 7.15
CA GLU A 233 14.68 -13.53 6.08
C GLU A 233 13.83 -14.25 5.04
N LYS A 234 12.87 -15.09 5.47
CA LYS A 234 11.94 -15.78 4.58
C LYS A 234 11.10 -14.78 3.76
N THR A 235 10.60 -13.74 4.42
CA THR A 235 9.79 -12.70 3.77
C THR A 235 10.59 -11.95 2.70
N GLU A 236 11.79 -11.49 3.06
CA GLU A 236 12.67 -10.75 2.15
C GLU A 236 13.08 -11.62 0.95
N GLN A 237 13.57 -12.84 1.19
CA GLN A 237 13.98 -13.77 0.14
C GLN A 237 12.84 -14.13 -0.80
N THR A 238 11.63 -14.38 -0.27
CA THR A 238 10.44 -14.69 -1.06
C THR A 238 10.10 -13.55 -2.01
N ILE A 239 10.09 -12.33 -1.51
CA ILE A 239 9.77 -11.16 -2.34
C ILE A 239 10.86 -10.91 -3.38
N ILE A 240 12.14 -10.93 -2.99
CA ILE A 240 13.26 -10.61 -3.89
C ILE A 240 13.36 -11.62 -5.03
N LYS A 241 13.23 -12.93 -4.75
CA LYS A 241 13.28 -13.99 -5.76
C LYS A 241 12.19 -13.89 -6.83
N ALA A 242 11.05 -13.29 -6.50
CA ALA A 242 9.91 -13.15 -7.40
C ALA A 242 9.87 -11.81 -8.17
N ILE A 243 10.87 -10.95 -7.99
CA ILE A 243 10.97 -9.69 -8.73
C ILE A 243 11.44 -9.98 -10.16
N LEU A 244 10.63 -9.51 -11.10
CA LEU A 244 10.97 -9.57 -12.52
C LEU A 244 12.02 -8.50 -12.88
N PRO A 245 12.91 -8.80 -13.82
CA PRO A 245 13.95 -7.87 -14.28
C PRO A 245 13.39 -6.60 -14.96
#